data_d3af326e4512611cf0654a1ac3860a4d
#
_entry.id   d3af326e4512611cf0654a1ac3860a4d
#
_cell.length_a   1.000
_cell.length_b   1.000
_cell.length_c   1.000
_cell.angle_alpha   90.00
_cell.angle_beta   90.00
_cell.angle_gamma   90.00
#
_symmetry.space_group_name_H-M   'P 1'
#
loop_
_entity.id
_entity.type
_entity.pdbx_description
1 polymer ?
#
loop_
_entity_poly.entity_id
_entity_poly.type
_entity_poly.pdbx_seq_one_letter_code
_entity_poly.pdbx_strand_id
1 'polypeptide(L)'
;MSTGIPEMANFRRQIIMTVMERLAKSVVVPVVVLEKVEDAIPLANAMAAGGVDTMEITFRTACAPECIKAVAENCPDVLVGAGTIVNLDQCKLAIEMGAKFIVSPGFSDEIVGYCVEHGVAVAPGCVTPTEIMAAMKQGLKMVKFFPANVYGGLNALKNLAGPFVGLKFLPTGGVNTGNIKEYIDASLIHAVGGSWVCPKAEIAAGNWEKITKLCIEARAAAQG
;
A
#
# COMPACT_ATOMS: atom_id res chain seq x y z
N MET A 1 -39.15 9.22 -7.84
CA MET A 1 -38.26 8.17 -8.36
C MET A 1 -36.83 8.57 -8.03
N SER A 2 -36.29 8.07 -6.91
CA SER A 2 -34.88 8.28 -6.52
C SER A 2 -34.49 7.13 -5.58
N THR A 3 -34.08 5.98 -6.13
CA THR A 3 -33.73 4.79 -5.33
C THR A 3 -32.37 4.18 -5.72
N GLY A 4 -31.53 4.89 -6.49
CA GLY A 4 -30.26 4.31 -6.98
C GLY A 4 -28.99 4.64 -6.17
N ILE A 5 -29.04 5.63 -5.26
CA ILE A 5 -27.82 6.14 -4.61
C ILE A 5 -27.35 5.33 -3.38
N PRO A 6 -28.23 4.77 -2.53
CA PRO A 6 -27.79 4.06 -1.31
C PRO A 6 -27.09 2.72 -1.60
N GLU A 7 -27.52 2.01 -2.63
CA GLU A 7 -27.03 0.65 -2.92
C GLU A 7 -25.63 0.67 -3.54
N MET A 8 -25.36 1.61 -4.43
CA MET A 8 -24.03 1.83 -5.02
C MET A 8 -23.01 2.30 -3.97
N ALA A 9 -23.42 3.17 -3.05
CA ALA A 9 -22.56 3.65 -1.97
C ALA A 9 -22.20 2.52 -0.98
N ASN A 10 -23.13 1.61 -0.67
CA ASN A 10 -22.87 0.44 0.16
C ASN A 10 -21.97 -0.59 -0.52
N PHE A 11 -22.15 -0.85 -1.81
CA PHE A 11 -21.30 -1.76 -2.58
C PHE A 11 -19.85 -1.26 -2.65
N ARG A 12 -19.66 0.06 -2.93
CA ARG A 12 -18.35 0.71 -2.94
C ARG A 12 -17.66 0.65 -1.57
N ARG A 13 -18.42 0.86 -0.48
CA ARG A 13 -17.92 0.79 0.90
C ARG A 13 -17.44 -0.62 1.26
N GLN A 14 -18.11 -1.65 0.78
CA GLN A 14 -17.76 -3.04 1.01
C GLN A 14 -16.48 -3.45 0.26
N ILE A 15 -16.30 -2.99 -0.98
CA ILE A 15 -15.06 -3.22 -1.76
C ILE A 15 -13.86 -2.55 -1.09
N ILE A 16 -13.99 -1.30 -0.66
CA ILE A 16 -12.91 -0.57 0.02
C ILE A 16 -12.52 -1.29 1.32
N MET A 17 -13.48 -1.75 2.11
CA MET A 17 -13.21 -2.53 3.34
C MET A 17 -12.45 -3.80 3.04
N THR A 18 -12.82 -4.55 2.01
CA THR A 18 -12.14 -5.80 1.64
C THR A 18 -10.67 -5.59 1.27
N VAL A 19 -10.33 -4.55 0.51
CA VAL A 19 -8.95 -4.20 0.17
C VAL A 19 -8.18 -3.80 1.43
N MET A 20 -8.77 -2.98 2.29
CA MET A 20 -8.15 -2.56 3.54
C MET A 20 -7.90 -3.74 4.49
N GLU A 21 -8.85 -4.66 4.62
CA GLU A 21 -8.67 -5.87 5.42
C GLU A 21 -7.54 -6.75 4.87
N ARG A 22 -7.41 -6.90 3.56
CA ARG A 22 -6.31 -7.64 2.96
C ARG A 22 -4.96 -6.98 3.24
N LEU A 23 -4.86 -5.65 3.13
CA LEU A 23 -3.64 -4.91 3.48
C LEU A 23 -3.23 -5.18 4.94
N ALA A 24 -4.18 -5.11 5.88
CA ALA A 24 -3.92 -5.40 7.30
C ALA A 24 -3.46 -6.85 7.52
N LYS A 25 -4.10 -7.80 6.86
CA LYS A 25 -3.77 -9.24 6.97
C LYS A 25 -2.39 -9.57 6.39
N SER A 26 -1.98 -8.87 5.35
CA SER A 26 -0.66 -9.02 4.72
C SER A 26 0.48 -8.60 5.64
N VAL A 27 0.21 -7.70 6.60
CA VAL A 27 1.19 -7.15 7.56
C VAL A 27 2.23 -6.25 6.87
N VAL A 28 2.84 -6.72 5.79
CA VAL A 28 3.80 -5.97 4.96
C VAL A 28 3.18 -5.67 3.61
N VAL A 29 3.26 -4.42 3.19
CA VAL A 29 2.96 -3.96 1.84
C VAL A 29 4.30 -3.69 1.14
N PRO A 30 4.78 -4.62 0.29
CA PRO A 30 6.04 -4.46 -0.42
C PRO A 30 6.02 -3.24 -1.35
N VAL A 31 7.00 -2.35 -1.21
CA VAL A 31 7.22 -1.20 -2.09
C VAL A 31 8.17 -1.63 -3.20
N VAL A 32 7.60 -1.90 -4.36
CA VAL A 32 8.27 -2.56 -5.47
C VAL A 32 8.70 -1.56 -6.53
N VAL A 33 9.91 -1.71 -7.02
CA VAL A 33 10.41 -1.01 -8.22
C VAL A 33 10.82 -2.06 -9.23
N LEU A 34 10.12 -2.11 -10.36
CA LEU A 34 10.40 -2.99 -11.48
C LEU A 34 11.01 -2.20 -12.64
N GLU A 35 12.05 -2.74 -13.24
CA GLU A 35 12.68 -2.17 -14.43
C GLU A 35 12.25 -2.90 -15.72
N LYS A 36 11.60 -4.09 -15.56
CA LYS A 36 11.16 -4.94 -16.66
C LYS A 36 9.81 -5.58 -16.34
N VAL A 37 8.96 -5.70 -17.34
CA VAL A 37 7.62 -6.31 -17.20
C VAL A 37 7.70 -7.80 -16.90
N GLU A 38 8.67 -8.50 -17.50
CA GLU A 38 8.87 -9.93 -17.32
C GLU A 38 9.15 -10.35 -15.87
N ASP A 39 9.64 -9.43 -15.02
CA ASP A 39 9.92 -9.69 -13.61
C ASP A 39 8.65 -9.61 -12.72
N ALA A 40 7.57 -9.03 -13.22
CA ALA A 40 6.39 -8.72 -12.41
C ALA A 40 5.68 -9.98 -11.89
N ILE A 41 5.39 -10.95 -12.75
CA ILE A 41 4.70 -12.19 -12.37
C ILE A 41 5.59 -13.09 -11.50
N PRO A 42 6.87 -13.36 -11.86
CA PRO A 42 7.75 -14.15 -10.99
C PRO A 42 7.91 -13.53 -9.58
N LEU A 43 8.05 -12.20 -9.49
CA LEU A 43 8.13 -11.51 -8.22
C LEU A 43 6.84 -11.67 -7.40
N ALA A 44 5.68 -11.46 -8.01
CA ALA A 44 4.38 -11.61 -7.35
C ALA A 44 4.21 -13.04 -6.79
N ASN A 45 4.55 -14.05 -7.57
CA ASN A 45 4.49 -15.46 -7.15
C ASN A 45 5.46 -15.76 -6.01
N ALA A 46 6.69 -15.23 -6.07
CA ALA A 46 7.69 -15.42 -5.02
C ALA A 46 7.25 -14.79 -3.68
N MET A 47 6.67 -13.59 -3.71
CA MET A 47 6.15 -12.94 -2.51
C MET A 47 4.94 -13.68 -1.95
N ALA A 48 4.01 -14.11 -2.80
CA ALA A 48 2.83 -14.88 -2.39
C ALA A 48 3.23 -16.23 -1.75
N ALA A 49 4.22 -16.93 -2.32
CA ALA A 49 4.80 -18.15 -1.75
C ALA A 49 5.41 -17.92 -0.35
N GLY A 50 5.92 -16.71 -0.09
CA GLY A 50 6.38 -16.27 1.22
C GLY A 50 5.27 -15.77 2.16
N GLY A 51 4.00 -15.86 1.72
CA GLY A 51 2.82 -15.43 2.50
C GLY A 51 2.55 -13.93 2.46
N VAL A 52 3.17 -13.18 1.54
CA VAL A 52 2.90 -11.75 1.30
C VAL A 52 2.15 -11.62 -0.03
N ASP A 53 0.84 -11.48 0.07
CA ASP A 53 -0.11 -11.47 -1.07
C ASP A 53 -0.52 -10.05 -1.50
N THR A 54 0.27 -9.05 -1.16
CA THR A 54 0.09 -7.65 -1.56
C THR A 54 1.33 -7.11 -2.24
N MET A 55 1.18 -6.14 -3.15
CA MET A 55 2.27 -5.57 -3.94
C MET A 55 1.95 -4.12 -4.34
N GLU A 56 2.74 -3.15 -3.84
CA GLU A 56 2.70 -1.75 -4.25
C GLU A 56 3.74 -1.51 -5.35
N ILE A 57 3.35 -1.58 -6.64
CA ILE A 57 4.24 -1.28 -7.76
C ILE A 57 4.34 0.25 -7.92
N THR A 58 5.55 0.78 -7.82
CA THR A 58 5.76 2.22 -7.83
C THR A 58 5.91 2.81 -9.24
N PHE A 59 5.26 3.93 -9.51
CA PHE A 59 5.37 4.70 -10.77
C PHE A 59 6.70 5.46 -10.88
N ARG A 60 7.81 4.76 -10.54
CA ARG A 60 9.19 5.27 -10.65
C ARG A 60 9.87 4.83 -11.95
N THR A 61 9.25 3.95 -12.70
CA THR A 61 9.74 3.40 -13.97
C THR A 61 8.66 3.49 -15.03
N ALA A 62 9.06 3.53 -16.29
CA ALA A 62 8.12 3.62 -17.40
C ALA A 62 7.28 2.34 -17.59
N CYS A 63 7.78 1.17 -17.17
CA CYS A 63 7.07 -0.10 -17.28
C CYS A 63 6.10 -0.39 -16.13
N ALA A 64 5.96 0.50 -15.14
CA ALA A 64 5.10 0.27 -13.99
C ALA A 64 3.63 -0.03 -14.34
N PRO A 65 2.99 0.69 -15.28
CA PRO A 65 1.61 0.39 -15.68
C PRO A 65 1.45 -1.03 -16.23
N GLU A 66 2.34 -1.44 -17.13
CA GLU A 66 2.33 -2.77 -17.74
C GLU A 66 2.63 -3.88 -16.71
N CYS A 67 3.50 -3.60 -15.74
CA CYS A 67 3.75 -4.51 -14.62
C CYS A 67 2.49 -4.72 -13.77
N ILE A 68 1.74 -3.64 -13.46
CA ILE A 68 0.47 -3.73 -12.73
C ILE A 68 -0.53 -4.58 -13.50
N LYS A 69 -0.68 -4.32 -14.81
CA LYS A 69 -1.57 -5.08 -15.68
C LYS A 69 -1.20 -6.57 -15.68
N ALA A 70 0.08 -6.89 -15.87
CA ALA A 70 0.56 -8.26 -15.88
C ALA A 70 0.22 -9.01 -14.59
N VAL A 71 0.42 -8.39 -13.43
CA VAL A 71 0.07 -9.00 -12.13
C VAL A 71 -1.44 -9.10 -11.95
N ALA A 72 -2.20 -8.06 -12.28
CA ALA A 72 -3.65 -8.03 -12.13
C ALA A 72 -4.35 -9.12 -12.95
N GLU A 73 -3.86 -9.41 -14.16
CA GLU A 73 -4.43 -10.39 -15.07
C GLU A 73 -3.99 -11.84 -14.77
N ASN A 74 -2.77 -12.04 -14.24
CA ASN A 74 -2.16 -13.38 -14.15
C ASN A 74 -1.95 -13.87 -12.70
N CYS A 75 -2.09 -13.01 -11.69
CA CYS A 75 -1.89 -13.36 -10.28
C CYS A 75 -3.14 -13.00 -9.45
N PRO A 76 -4.27 -13.71 -9.60
CA PRO A 76 -5.55 -13.33 -8.99
C PRO A 76 -5.52 -13.34 -7.45
N ASP A 77 -4.61 -14.09 -6.85
CA ASP A 77 -4.44 -14.16 -5.39
C ASP A 77 -3.60 -13.01 -4.85
N VAL A 78 -2.93 -12.23 -5.71
CA VAL A 78 -2.11 -11.08 -5.31
C VAL A 78 -2.92 -9.79 -5.43
N LEU A 79 -2.98 -9.03 -4.33
CA LEU A 79 -3.58 -7.70 -4.31
C LEU A 79 -2.55 -6.68 -4.82
N VAL A 80 -2.61 -6.36 -6.11
CA VAL A 80 -1.72 -5.35 -6.70
C VAL A 80 -2.29 -3.94 -6.56
N GLY A 81 -1.45 -3.00 -6.19
CA GLY A 81 -1.72 -1.58 -6.15
C GLY A 81 -0.60 -0.76 -6.77
N ALA A 82 -0.84 0.53 -6.92
CA ALA A 82 0.10 1.48 -7.47
C ALA A 82 0.62 2.45 -6.42
N GLY A 83 1.93 2.62 -6.35
CA GLY A 83 2.59 3.57 -5.46
C GLY A 83 3.32 4.68 -6.20
N THR A 84 3.72 5.69 -5.44
CA THR A 84 4.38 6.90 -5.98
C THR A 84 3.49 7.63 -7.02
N ILE A 85 2.19 7.59 -6.81
CA ILE A 85 1.22 8.32 -7.65
C ILE A 85 1.25 9.79 -7.24
N VAL A 86 1.65 10.66 -8.15
CA VAL A 86 1.88 12.10 -7.87
C VAL A 86 0.96 13.04 -8.66
N ASN A 87 0.15 12.51 -9.56
CA ASN A 87 -0.87 13.27 -10.30
C ASN A 87 -2.06 12.40 -10.67
N LEU A 88 -3.15 13.05 -11.13
CA LEU A 88 -4.41 12.39 -11.44
C LEU A 88 -4.31 11.47 -12.67
N ASP A 89 -3.50 11.80 -13.66
CA ASP A 89 -3.34 10.97 -14.86
C ASP A 89 -2.68 9.64 -14.53
N GLN A 90 -1.64 9.64 -13.69
CA GLN A 90 -1.04 8.40 -13.17
C GLN A 90 -2.06 7.58 -12.36
N CYS A 91 -2.91 8.23 -11.55
CA CYS A 91 -3.93 7.56 -10.78
C CYS A 91 -4.94 6.83 -11.68
N LYS A 92 -5.45 7.53 -12.69
CA LYS A 92 -6.38 6.96 -13.68
C LYS A 92 -5.76 5.79 -14.43
N LEU A 93 -4.54 5.96 -14.94
CA LEU A 93 -3.82 4.91 -15.65
C LEU A 93 -3.58 3.69 -14.76
N ALA A 94 -3.17 3.89 -13.51
CA ALA A 94 -2.95 2.79 -12.59
C ALA A 94 -4.23 1.97 -12.34
N ILE A 95 -5.37 2.64 -12.17
CA ILE A 95 -6.67 1.99 -11.97
C ILE A 95 -7.12 1.26 -13.25
N GLU A 96 -6.92 1.85 -14.42
CA GLU A 96 -7.19 1.23 -15.72
C GLU A 96 -6.35 -0.04 -15.91
N MET A 97 -5.08 -0.03 -15.48
CA MET A 97 -4.20 -1.20 -15.52
C MET A 97 -4.53 -2.24 -14.45
N GLY A 98 -5.53 -2.03 -13.61
CA GLY A 98 -6.05 -3.01 -12.67
C GLY A 98 -5.59 -2.85 -11.22
N ALA A 99 -4.91 -1.75 -10.86
CA ALA A 99 -4.55 -1.46 -9.49
C ALA A 99 -5.80 -1.41 -8.59
N LYS A 100 -5.77 -2.13 -7.46
CA LYS A 100 -6.88 -2.22 -6.49
C LYS A 100 -6.74 -1.22 -5.34
N PHE A 101 -5.58 -0.65 -5.17
CA PHE A 101 -5.33 0.45 -4.22
C PHE A 101 -4.27 1.41 -4.76
N ILE A 102 -4.36 2.64 -4.31
CA ILE A 102 -3.46 3.74 -4.70
C ILE A 102 -2.70 4.23 -3.47
N VAL A 103 -1.41 4.48 -3.64
CA VAL A 103 -0.55 5.07 -2.62
C VAL A 103 0.19 6.27 -3.21
N SER A 104 0.07 7.41 -2.56
CA SER A 104 0.77 8.65 -2.95
C SER A 104 1.80 9.07 -1.90
N PRO A 105 2.86 9.76 -2.27
CA PRO A 105 3.87 10.24 -1.33
C PRO A 105 3.37 11.39 -0.44
N GLY A 106 2.36 12.12 -0.87
CA GLY A 106 1.71 13.22 -0.19
C GLY A 106 0.20 13.22 -0.40
N PHE A 107 -0.52 14.14 0.28
CA PHE A 107 -1.95 14.32 0.10
C PHE A 107 -2.24 15.15 -1.16
N SER A 108 -3.21 14.70 -1.95
CA SER A 108 -3.77 15.43 -3.09
C SER A 108 -5.29 15.25 -3.12
N ASP A 109 -6.03 16.36 -3.04
CA ASP A 109 -7.50 16.35 -3.11
C ASP A 109 -8.01 15.67 -4.39
N GLU A 110 -7.34 15.90 -5.53
CA GLU A 110 -7.73 15.34 -6.81
C GLU A 110 -7.58 13.82 -6.85
N ILE A 111 -6.43 13.30 -6.39
CA ILE A 111 -6.16 11.85 -6.36
C ILE A 111 -7.10 11.18 -5.37
N VAL A 112 -7.20 11.70 -4.15
CA VAL A 112 -8.04 11.12 -3.10
C VAL A 112 -9.51 11.18 -3.49
N GLY A 113 -9.98 12.33 -3.98
CA GLY A 113 -11.36 12.52 -4.42
C GLY A 113 -11.73 11.55 -5.54
N TYR A 114 -10.86 11.40 -6.55
CA TYR A 114 -11.07 10.45 -7.63
C TYR A 114 -11.15 8.99 -7.13
N CYS A 115 -10.24 8.58 -6.27
CA CYS A 115 -10.26 7.23 -5.70
C CYS A 115 -11.54 6.97 -4.89
N VAL A 116 -11.95 7.92 -4.04
CA VAL A 116 -13.17 7.80 -3.23
C VAL A 116 -14.42 7.72 -4.12
N GLU A 117 -14.52 8.56 -5.15
CA GLU A 117 -15.63 8.55 -6.09
C GLU A 117 -15.73 7.23 -6.85
N HIS A 118 -14.60 6.63 -7.22
CA HIS A 118 -14.56 5.36 -7.98
C HIS A 118 -14.47 4.12 -7.09
N GLY A 119 -14.54 4.27 -5.76
CA GLY A 119 -14.50 3.16 -4.82
C GLY A 119 -13.15 2.42 -4.76
N VAL A 120 -12.06 3.11 -5.08
CA VAL A 120 -10.70 2.58 -5.00
C VAL A 120 -10.07 2.95 -3.67
N ALA A 121 -9.47 1.99 -2.98
CA ALA A 121 -8.77 2.24 -1.73
C ALA A 121 -7.56 3.17 -1.96
N VAL A 122 -7.35 4.15 -1.08
CA VAL A 122 -6.24 5.09 -1.21
C VAL A 122 -5.58 5.37 0.13
N ALA A 123 -4.24 5.40 0.13
CA ALA A 123 -3.41 5.75 1.28
C ALA A 123 -2.49 6.93 0.90
N PRO A 124 -2.96 8.18 1.06
CA PRO A 124 -2.13 9.35 0.80
C PRO A 124 -1.07 9.52 1.91
N GLY A 125 0.10 10.04 1.54
CA GLY A 125 1.13 10.44 2.48
C GLY A 125 0.66 11.63 3.31
N CYS A 126 0.67 11.48 4.65
CA CYS A 126 0.31 12.53 5.59
C CYS A 126 1.27 12.49 6.79
N VAL A 127 1.99 13.57 7.01
CA VAL A 127 2.98 13.70 8.11
C VAL A 127 2.68 14.88 9.03
N THR A 128 1.68 15.69 8.69
CA THR A 128 1.22 16.83 9.49
C THR A 128 -0.24 16.71 9.87
N PRO A 129 -0.68 17.33 10.99
CA PRO A 129 -2.10 17.37 11.37
C PRO A 129 -3.01 17.90 10.26
N THR A 130 -2.57 18.90 9.51
CA THR A 130 -3.37 19.50 8.42
C THR A 130 -3.67 18.51 7.31
N GLU A 131 -2.66 17.75 6.86
CA GLU A 131 -2.83 16.72 5.85
C GLU A 131 -3.74 15.58 6.33
N ILE A 132 -3.59 15.18 7.59
CA ILE A 132 -4.44 14.17 8.21
C ILE A 132 -5.91 14.64 8.26
N MET A 133 -6.14 15.89 8.68
CA MET A 133 -7.49 16.47 8.70
C MET A 133 -8.11 16.51 7.30
N ALA A 134 -7.34 16.85 6.27
CA ALA A 134 -7.78 16.83 4.89
C ALA A 134 -8.17 15.41 4.43
N ALA A 135 -7.34 14.41 4.73
CA ALA A 135 -7.63 13.01 4.44
C ALA A 135 -8.90 12.51 5.15
N MET A 136 -9.07 12.83 6.44
CA MET A 136 -10.25 12.47 7.23
C MET A 136 -11.53 13.17 6.71
N LYS A 137 -11.45 14.40 6.22
CA LYS A 137 -12.56 15.13 5.59
C LYS A 137 -13.07 14.39 4.35
N GLN A 138 -12.19 13.72 3.59
CA GLN A 138 -12.54 12.84 2.47
C GLN A 138 -13.05 11.45 2.90
N GLY A 139 -13.19 11.21 4.22
CA GLY A 139 -13.71 9.96 4.78
C GLY A 139 -12.65 8.85 4.95
N LEU A 140 -11.38 9.14 4.73
CA LEU A 140 -10.32 8.14 4.87
C LEU A 140 -10.15 7.69 6.32
N LYS A 141 -9.86 6.40 6.50
CA LYS A 141 -9.58 5.76 7.80
C LYS A 141 -8.13 5.28 7.90
N MET A 142 -7.35 5.45 6.86
CA MET A 142 -5.93 5.12 6.82
C MET A 142 -5.18 6.14 5.97
N VAL A 143 -3.98 6.48 6.42
CA VAL A 143 -3.01 7.31 5.69
C VAL A 143 -1.63 6.67 5.72
N LYS A 144 -0.80 6.95 4.72
CA LYS A 144 0.61 6.58 4.72
C LYS A 144 1.41 7.60 5.54
N PHE A 145 2.37 7.12 6.33
CA PHE A 145 3.36 7.96 7.02
C PHE A 145 4.74 7.72 6.41
N PHE A 146 5.24 8.67 5.63
CA PHE A 146 6.45 8.49 4.83
C PHE A 146 7.26 9.79 4.66
N PRO A 147 8.59 9.72 4.72
CA PRO A 147 9.43 8.60 5.17
C PRO A 147 9.46 8.48 6.71
N ALA A 148 9.00 7.37 7.25
CA ALA A 148 8.72 7.23 8.67
C ALA A 148 9.94 7.45 9.57
N ASN A 149 11.08 6.88 9.22
CA ASN A 149 12.31 7.03 10.00
C ASN A 149 12.82 8.49 10.05
N VAL A 150 12.64 9.24 8.97
CA VAL A 150 13.07 10.65 8.90
C VAL A 150 12.19 11.53 9.79
N TYR A 151 10.90 11.24 9.85
CA TYR A 151 9.94 11.98 10.67
C TYR A 151 9.83 11.48 12.12
N GLY A 152 10.80 10.69 12.62
CA GLY A 152 10.90 10.27 14.02
C GLY A 152 10.22 8.93 14.32
N GLY A 153 9.87 8.15 13.32
CA GLY A 153 9.44 6.76 13.42
C GLY A 153 8.16 6.56 14.23
N LEU A 154 8.07 5.43 14.90
CA LEU A 154 6.89 5.05 15.68
C LEU A 154 6.58 6.03 16.82
N ASN A 155 7.61 6.60 17.44
CA ASN A 155 7.41 7.56 18.54
C ASN A 155 6.70 8.84 18.07
N ALA A 156 7.18 9.43 16.98
CA ALA A 156 6.53 10.61 16.39
C ALA A 156 5.10 10.30 15.94
N LEU A 157 4.89 9.12 15.36
CA LEU A 157 3.60 8.66 14.87
C LEU A 157 2.59 8.49 16.01
N LYS A 158 2.99 7.92 17.15
CA LYS A 158 2.16 7.83 18.36
C LYS A 158 1.70 9.19 18.86
N ASN A 159 2.61 10.18 18.88
CA ASN A 159 2.27 11.54 19.30
C ASN A 159 1.35 12.24 18.29
N LEU A 160 1.64 12.10 16.98
CA LEU A 160 0.83 12.67 15.91
C LEU A 160 -0.59 12.10 15.89
N ALA A 161 -0.75 10.82 16.16
CA ALA A 161 -2.03 10.12 16.12
C ALA A 161 -2.99 10.50 17.28
N GLY A 162 -2.48 11.07 18.36
CA GLY A 162 -3.26 11.36 19.58
C GLY A 162 -4.63 12.00 19.35
N PRO A 163 -4.75 13.09 18.57
CA PRO A 163 -6.03 13.73 18.30
C PRO A 163 -6.90 13.00 17.25
N PHE A 164 -6.39 12.02 16.53
CA PHE A 164 -7.04 11.39 15.38
C PHE A 164 -7.58 10.00 15.71
N VAL A 165 -8.54 9.91 16.61
CA VAL A 165 -9.10 8.66 17.11
C VAL A 165 -9.68 7.82 15.97
N GLY A 166 -9.25 6.54 15.90
CA GLY A 166 -9.71 5.58 14.90
C GLY A 166 -9.01 5.66 13.54
N LEU A 167 -8.13 6.64 13.33
CA LEU A 167 -7.28 6.66 12.15
C LEU A 167 -6.17 5.62 12.26
N LYS A 168 -5.87 4.94 11.17
CA LYS A 168 -4.77 3.98 11.05
C LYS A 168 -3.67 4.52 10.17
N PHE A 169 -2.47 3.99 10.35
CA PHE A 169 -1.30 4.42 9.59
C PHE A 169 -0.62 3.25 8.88
N LEU A 170 -0.05 3.57 7.71
CA LEU A 170 0.84 2.73 6.92
C LEU A 170 2.24 3.36 6.93
N PRO A 171 3.03 3.17 8.01
CA PRO A 171 4.40 3.68 8.05
C PRO A 171 5.26 3.00 6.98
N THR A 172 5.99 3.82 6.25
CA THR A 172 6.87 3.39 5.16
C THR A 172 8.21 4.14 5.26
N GLY A 173 9.31 3.42 5.06
CA GLY A 173 10.67 3.96 5.17
C GLY A 173 11.30 3.72 6.54
N GLY A 174 12.43 2.99 6.54
CA GLY A 174 13.16 2.60 7.74
C GLY A 174 12.57 1.43 8.53
N VAL A 175 11.42 0.89 8.13
CA VAL A 175 10.91 -0.38 8.67
C VAL A 175 11.68 -1.54 8.05
N ASN A 176 12.02 -2.53 8.87
CA ASN A 176 12.76 -3.73 8.49
C ASN A 176 12.46 -4.88 9.47
N THR A 177 13.06 -6.03 9.25
CA THR A 177 12.87 -7.24 10.10
C THR A 177 13.20 -6.99 11.58
N GLY A 178 14.15 -6.09 11.89
CA GLY A 178 14.58 -5.82 13.27
C GLY A 178 13.62 -4.94 14.08
N ASN A 179 12.70 -4.21 13.43
CA ASN A 179 11.80 -3.27 14.10
C ASN A 179 10.32 -3.44 13.74
N ILE A 180 9.99 -4.31 12.81
CA ILE A 180 8.60 -4.49 12.33
C ILE A 180 7.63 -4.82 13.46
N LYS A 181 8.04 -5.65 14.42
CA LYS A 181 7.19 -6.06 15.54
C LYS A 181 6.72 -4.87 16.37
N GLU A 182 7.60 -3.91 16.66
CA GLU A 182 7.25 -2.70 17.43
C GLU A 182 6.15 -1.87 16.73
N TYR A 183 6.19 -1.83 15.38
CA TYR A 183 5.14 -1.17 14.61
C TYR A 183 3.84 -1.95 14.65
N ILE A 184 3.87 -3.26 14.38
CA ILE A 184 2.64 -4.07 14.28
C ILE A 184 1.93 -4.22 15.63
N ASP A 185 2.65 -4.26 16.75
CA ASP A 185 2.07 -4.29 18.10
C ASP A 185 1.34 -2.96 18.45
N ALA A 186 1.62 -1.88 17.75
CA ALA A 186 0.94 -0.61 18.00
C ALA A 186 -0.42 -0.57 17.29
N SER A 187 -1.49 -0.46 18.07
CA SER A 187 -2.88 -0.54 17.58
C SER A 187 -3.27 0.49 16.52
N LEU A 188 -2.48 1.57 16.37
CA LEU A 188 -2.67 2.59 15.35
C LEU A 188 -2.10 2.18 13.98
N ILE A 189 -1.30 1.12 13.90
CA ILE A 189 -0.73 0.65 12.65
C ILE A 189 -1.70 -0.31 11.97
N HIS A 190 -1.85 -0.13 10.65
CA HIS A 190 -2.69 -0.98 9.82
C HIS A 190 -1.88 -2.10 9.17
N ALA A 191 -0.77 -1.72 8.58
CA ALA A 191 0.27 -2.55 7.99
C ALA A 191 1.54 -1.69 7.89
N VAL A 192 2.66 -2.25 7.47
CA VAL A 192 3.90 -1.50 7.22
C VAL A 192 4.30 -1.57 5.76
N GLY A 193 4.81 -0.47 5.21
CA GLY A 193 5.35 -0.42 3.86
C GLY A 193 6.87 -0.59 3.87
N GLY A 194 7.41 -1.39 2.96
CA GLY A 194 8.86 -1.51 2.85
C GLY A 194 9.36 -2.29 1.66
N SER A 195 10.61 -2.02 1.28
CA SER A 195 11.26 -2.65 0.13
C SER A 195 12.28 -3.74 0.50
N TRP A 196 12.51 -3.98 1.80
CA TRP A 196 13.52 -4.96 2.24
C TRP A 196 13.14 -6.41 1.90
N VAL A 197 11.85 -6.70 1.70
CA VAL A 197 11.36 -8.03 1.29
C VAL A 197 11.51 -8.29 -0.22
N CYS A 198 11.76 -7.24 -1.00
CA CYS A 198 11.94 -7.30 -2.45
C CYS A 198 13.07 -6.37 -2.92
N PRO A 199 14.33 -6.60 -2.49
CA PRO A 199 15.46 -5.75 -2.85
C PRO A 199 15.68 -5.73 -4.38
N LYS A 200 15.93 -4.53 -4.94
CA LYS A 200 16.18 -4.36 -6.38
C LYS A 200 17.25 -5.29 -6.94
N ALA A 201 18.32 -5.53 -6.18
CA ALA A 201 19.41 -6.41 -6.61
C ALA A 201 18.94 -7.87 -6.76
N GLU A 202 18.07 -8.35 -5.87
CA GLU A 202 17.55 -9.71 -5.93
C GLU A 202 16.54 -9.87 -7.07
N ILE A 203 15.71 -8.85 -7.32
CA ILE A 203 14.80 -8.81 -8.48
C ILE A 203 15.61 -8.87 -9.78
N ALA A 204 16.60 -7.98 -9.92
CA ALA A 204 17.43 -7.91 -11.13
C ALA A 204 18.24 -9.20 -11.39
N ALA A 205 18.57 -9.95 -10.34
CA ALA A 205 19.26 -11.23 -10.42
C ALA A 205 18.30 -12.43 -10.63
N GLY A 206 16.99 -12.23 -10.59
CA GLY A 206 15.99 -13.31 -10.64
C GLY A 206 16.02 -14.24 -9.43
N ASN A 207 16.47 -13.77 -8.27
CA ASN A 207 16.63 -14.56 -7.03
C ASN A 207 15.30 -14.74 -6.29
N TRP A 208 14.31 -15.36 -6.95
CA TRP A 208 12.95 -15.49 -6.45
C TRP A 208 12.86 -16.26 -5.13
N GLU A 209 13.65 -17.32 -4.97
CA GLU A 209 13.73 -18.08 -3.70
C GLU A 209 14.19 -17.21 -2.53
N LYS A 210 15.14 -16.30 -2.77
CA LYS A 210 15.61 -15.36 -1.75
C LYS A 210 14.50 -14.38 -1.35
N ILE A 211 13.73 -13.91 -2.31
CA ILE A 211 12.58 -13.03 -2.06
C ILE A 211 11.51 -13.74 -1.23
N THR A 212 11.18 -15.00 -1.60
CA THR A 212 10.26 -15.83 -0.80
C THR A 212 10.73 -15.94 0.64
N LYS A 213 12.03 -16.23 0.87
CA LYS A 213 12.61 -16.33 2.21
C LYS A 213 12.51 -15.01 2.99
N LEU A 214 12.82 -13.87 2.36
CA LEU A 214 12.70 -12.55 2.99
C LEU A 214 11.26 -12.23 3.40
N CYS A 215 10.26 -12.63 2.62
CA CYS A 215 8.85 -12.50 2.97
C CYS A 215 8.48 -13.36 4.19
N ILE A 216 8.92 -14.63 4.22
CA ILE A 216 8.72 -15.53 5.37
C ILE A 216 9.35 -14.93 6.64
N GLU A 217 10.61 -14.48 6.54
CA GLU A 217 11.33 -13.87 7.67
C GLU A 217 10.62 -12.60 8.18
N ALA A 218 10.13 -11.75 7.28
CA ALA A 218 9.41 -10.53 7.66
C ALA A 218 8.10 -10.84 8.40
N ARG A 219 7.34 -11.83 7.94
CA ARG A 219 6.10 -12.26 8.60
C ARG A 219 6.37 -12.91 9.96
N ALA A 220 7.39 -13.75 10.06
CA ALA A 220 7.78 -14.35 11.34
C ALA A 220 8.21 -13.29 12.35
N ALA A 221 9.02 -12.30 11.93
CA ALA A 221 9.45 -11.21 12.78
C ALA A 221 8.29 -10.30 13.26
N ALA A 222 7.22 -10.20 12.51
CA ALA A 222 6.02 -9.46 12.90
C ALA A 222 5.16 -10.19 13.95
N GLN A 223 5.29 -11.51 14.04
CA GLN A 223 4.54 -12.33 15.00
C GLN A 223 5.30 -12.50 16.33
N GLY A 224 6.63 -12.40 16.31
CA GLY A 224 7.52 -12.53 17.46
C GLY A 224 7.83 -13.95 17.77
#